data_05b8d9cf5f8cca5d68243299959d6d9d
#
_entry.id   05b8d9cf5f8cca5d68243299959d6d9d
#
_cell.length_a   1.000
_cell.length_b   1.000
_cell.length_c   1.000
_cell.angle_alpha   90.00
_cell.angle_beta   90.00
_cell.angle_gamma   90.00
#
_symmetry.space_group_name_H-M   'P 1'
#
loop_
_entity.id
_entity.type
_entity.pdbx_description
1 polymer ?
#
loop_
_entity_poly.entity_id
_entity_poly.type
_entity_poly.pdbx_seq_one_letter_code
_entity_poly.pdbx_strand_id
1 'polypeptide(L)'
;MKRESFGSRLGFILVSAGCAIGIGNVWKFPYICGAYGGAAFILIYLCFLVILGIPVLVAEFAVGRGSHTSVAKCFDKLAPAGSGWKPLKFIGIIGCYMLMMFYTTVGGWMIYYCVKSLRGDFVGATPEAVTQSFSDMLGNAPTMMLWMVIICLIGFAVCFMGLQNGIEKISKVMMSALLIIMVILAVHSVMMEGAGEGIRFYLIPDFQKIKEAGVGNVVFAALSQSFFTLSIGIGAMLIFGSYLDKSRSLTGEAVSITVLDTFVALTAGFIIIPACFSYGIQPDAGPSLIFITLPNIFAKMSGGALWGSLFFLFLTFAAVSTIIAVFENLIVFNMELFGWNRKKSVVVCAVLVVILSIPCVLGFNVLSGFQPFGDGSNIMDLEDFIVSNNLLPLGSLGYLLFCTRKNGWGWDNFIAEVNAGTGMKFPKCLKNYVAYGIPVIIIVIYLKGYYDKFAGLGTAALAGWMIVALVLLGFVFYCATAKKKVKQ
;
A
#
# COMPACT_ATOMS: atom_id res chain seq x y z
N MET A 1 15.37 -25.44 -3.13
CA MET A 1 15.97 -24.47 -2.19
C MET A 1 15.32 -24.63 -0.84
N LYS A 2 16.09 -24.61 0.27
CA LYS A 2 15.52 -24.53 1.60
C LYS A 2 14.91 -23.12 1.76
N ARG A 3 13.64 -23.03 2.19
CA ARG A 3 12.96 -21.75 2.39
C ARG A 3 13.61 -21.00 3.56
N GLU A 4 13.88 -19.71 3.40
CA GLU A 4 14.29 -18.86 4.51
C GLU A 4 13.13 -18.73 5.52
N SER A 5 13.42 -18.41 6.76
CA SER A 5 12.45 -18.18 7.83
C SER A 5 12.86 -16.96 8.64
N PHE A 6 11.90 -16.30 9.27
CA PHE A 6 12.20 -15.21 10.20
C PHE A 6 12.94 -15.73 11.44
N GLY A 7 13.88 -14.94 11.94
CA GLY A 7 14.59 -15.24 13.18
C GLY A 7 13.73 -15.02 14.44
N SER A 8 12.68 -14.20 14.34
CA SER A 8 11.79 -13.91 15.45
C SER A 8 10.39 -13.50 14.99
N ARG A 9 9.38 -13.73 15.87
CA ARG A 9 8.01 -13.25 15.65
C ARG A 9 7.95 -11.73 15.50
N LEU A 10 8.66 -10.99 16.34
CA LEU A 10 8.73 -9.53 16.25
C LEU A 10 9.27 -9.09 14.89
N GLY A 11 10.29 -9.80 14.35
CA GLY A 11 10.80 -9.57 13.01
C GLY A 11 9.73 -9.74 11.93
N PHE A 12 8.99 -10.84 11.98
CA PHE A 12 7.86 -11.05 11.07
C PHE A 12 6.83 -9.93 11.15
N ILE A 13 6.37 -9.57 12.37
CA ILE A 13 5.36 -8.52 12.56
C ILE A 13 5.87 -7.18 12.02
N LEU A 14 7.09 -6.76 12.36
CA LEU A 14 7.62 -5.47 11.93
C LEU A 14 7.93 -5.40 10.43
N VAL A 15 8.39 -6.49 9.81
CA VAL A 15 8.58 -6.54 8.35
C VAL A 15 7.25 -6.51 7.62
N SER A 16 6.28 -7.32 8.06
CA SER A 16 4.95 -7.37 7.42
C SER A 16 4.16 -6.07 7.65
N ALA A 17 4.22 -5.51 8.87
CA ALA A 17 3.66 -4.20 9.14
C ALA A 17 4.36 -3.11 8.34
N GLY A 18 5.69 -3.15 8.18
CA GLY A 18 6.43 -2.23 7.33
C GLY A 18 6.09 -2.34 5.84
N CYS A 19 5.57 -3.47 5.38
CA CYS A 19 4.99 -3.58 4.05
C CYS A 19 3.64 -2.86 3.93
N ALA A 20 2.81 -2.95 4.96
CA ALA A 20 1.52 -2.25 5.04
C ALA A 20 1.71 -0.75 5.30
N ILE A 21 2.52 -0.40 6.31
CA ILE A 21 2.81 0.98 6.71
C ILE A 21 3.65 1.67 5.64
N GLY A 22 2.99 2.43 4.80
CA GLY A 22 3.62 3.13 3.70
C GLY A 22 3.05 4.53 3.48
N ILE A 23 3.21 5.02 2.27
CA ILE A 23 2.68 6.32 1.83
C ILE A 23 1.15 6.40 2.04
N GLY A 24 0.45 5.26 1.94
CA GLY A 24 -0.98 5.17 2.17
C GLY A 24 -1.45 5.62 3.55
N ASN A 25 -0.69 5.28 4.60
CA ASN A 25 -1.01 5.62 5.98
C ASN A 25 -0.66 7.07 6.31
N VAL A 26 0.46 7.55 5.76
CA VAL A 26 1.05 8.82 6.19
C VAL A 26 0.62 9.98 5.32
N TRP A 27 0.23 9.72 4.09
CA TRP A 27 -0.21 10.73 3.14
C TRP A 27 -1.69 10.60 2.79
N LYS A 28 -2.08 9.44 2.19
CA LYS A 28 -3.43 9.26 1.65
C LYS A 28 -4.49 9.25 2.74
N PHE A 29 -4.23 8.59 3.87
CA PHE A 29 -5.19 8.52 4.98
C PHE A 29 -5.49 9.89 5.61
N PRO A 30 -4.50 10.73 6.05
CA PRO A 30 -4.80 12.05 6.59
C PRO A 30 -5.51 12.97 5.59
N TYR A 31 -5.13 12.91 4.31
CA TYR A 31 -5.79 13.66 3.25
C TYR A 31 -7.26 13.26 3.09
N ILE A 32 -7.56 11.98 2.96
CA ILE A 32 -8.94 11.49 2.81
C ILE A 32 -9.75 11.80 4.07
N CYS A 33 -9.15 11.65 5.25
CA CYS A 33 -9.76 12.01 6.53
C CYS A 33 -10.14 13.50 6.57
N GLY A 34 -9.25 14.37 6.11
CA GLY A 34 -9.50 15.82 5.97
C GLY A 34 -10.67 16.12 5.03
N ALA A 35 -10.70 15.48 3.85
CA ALA A 35 -11.69 15.70 2.82
C ALA A 35 -13.11 15.17 3.19
N TYR A 36 -13.20 14.10 4.00
CA TYR A 36 -14.44 13.37 4.23
C TYR A 36 -14.95 13.39 5.69
N GLY A 37 -14.64 14.44 6.46
CA GLY A 37 -15.29 14.69 7.73
C GLY A 37 -14.63 14.06 8.95
N GLY A 38 -13.32 13.87 8.93
CA GLY A 38 -12.52 13.56 10.11
C GLY A 38 -12.90 12.24 10.79
N ALA A 39 -13.23 12.32 12.08
CA ALA A 39 -13.54 11.16 12.91
C ALA A 39 -14.65 10.25 12.36
N ALA A 40 -15.64 10.81 11.69
CA ALA A 40 -16.74 10.03 11.13
C ALA A 40 -16.27 9.12 9.99
N PHE A 41 -15.36 9.61 9.12
CA PHE A 41 -14.69 8.79 8.12
C PHE A 41 -13.84 7.69 8.78
N ILE A 42 -13.09 8.00 9.85
CA ILE A 42 -12.25 7.04 10.57
C ILE A 42 -13.08 5.86 11.08
N LEU A 43 -14.25 6.10 11.66
CA LEU A 43 -15.13 5.02 12.16
C LEU A 43 -15.55 4.07 11.02
N ILE A 44 -15.94 4.60 9.87
CA ILE A 44 -16.33 3.78 8.70
C ILE A 44 -15.12 2.99 8.18
N TYR A 45 -13.95 3.63 8.07
CA TYR A 45 -12.71 2.99 7.66
C TYR A 45 -12.32 1.84 8.59
N LEU A 46 -12.37 2.01 9.91
CA LEU A 46 -12.05 0.97 10.88
C LEU A 46 -13.03 -0.23 10.78
N CYS A 47 -14.32 0.03 10.56
CA CYS A 47 -15.28 -1.04 10.31
C CYS A 47 -14.87 -1.87 9.08
N PHE A 48 -14.55 -1.22 7.94
CA PHE A 48 -14.16 -1.95 6.74
C PHE A 48 -12.81 -2.65 6.88
N LEU A 49 -11.87 -2.08 7.61
CA LEU A 49 -10.60 -2.71 7.88
C LEU A 49 -10.78 -4.07 8.59
N VAL A 50 -11.68 -4.12 9.57
CA VAL A 50 -11.98 -5.36 10.30
C VAL A 50 -12.76 -6.35 9.46
N ILE A 51 -13.83 -5.90 8.78
CA ILE A 51 -14.72 -6.82 8.08
C ILE A 51 -14.20 -7.27 6.71
N LEU A 52 -13.35 -6.48 6.05
CA LEU A 52 -12.79 -6.79 4.72
C LEU A 52 -11.27 -7.00 4.78
N GLY A 53 -10.53 -6.05 5.35
CA GLY A 53 -9.07 -6.06 5.32
C GLY A 53 -8.49 -7.30 6.00
N ILE A 54 -8.88 -7.59 7.24
CA ILE A 54 -8.36 -8.75 7.98
C ILE A 54 -8.65 -10.09 7.26
N PRO A 55 -9.88 -10.40 6.81
CA PRO A 55 -10.13 -11.66 6.09
C PRO A 55 -9.30 -11.84 4.82
N VAL A 56 -9.07 -10.77 4.04
CA VAL A 56 -8.24 -10.84 2.83
C VAL A 56 -6.77 -11.05 3.19
N LEU A 57 -6.26 -10.31 4.19
CA LEU A 57 -4.89 -10.48 4.69
C LEU A 57 -4.64 -11.91 5.20
N VAL A 58 -5.60 -12.48 5.95
CA VAL A 58 -5.54 -13.87 6.40
C VAL A 58 -5.52 -14.84 5.22
N ALA A 59 -6.29 -14.58 4.15
CA ALA A 59 -6.29 -15.41 2.95
C ALA A 59 -4.93 -15.39 2.24
N GLU A 60 -4.30 -14.23 2.08
CA GLU A 60 -2.95 -14.12 1.49
C GLU A 60 -1.90 -14.85 2.33
N PHE A 61 -1.88 -14.63 3.65
CA PHE A 61 -0.95 -15.34 4.54
C PHE A 61 -1.16 -16.86 4.48
N ALA A 62 -2.41 -17.32 4.43
CA ALA A 62 -2.73 -18.74 4.37
C ALA A 62 -2.21 -19.39 3.09
N VAL A 63 -2.40 -18.74 1.93
CA VAL A 63 -1.87 -19.22 0.65
C VAL A 63 -0.35 -19.26 0.67
N GLY A 64 0.30 -18.24 1.25
CA GLY A 64 1.75 -18.19 1.42
C GLY A 64 2.26 -19.33 2.30
N ARG A 65 1.72 -19.47 3.52
CA ARG A 65 2.16 -20.48 4.49
C ARG A 65 1.82 -21.89 4.02
N GLY A 66 0.63 -22.11 3.47
CA GLY A 66 0.22 -23.42 2.96
C GLY A 66 1.08 -23.92 1.78
N SER A 67 1.54 -22.99 0.92
CA SER A 67 2.38 -23.32 -0.22
C SER A 67 3.88 -23.35 0.10
N HIS A 68 4.35 -22.58 1.10
CA HIS A 68 5.77 -22.27 1.32
C HIS A 68 6.49 -21.78 0.05
N THR A 69 5.77 -21.00 -0.80
CA THR A 69 6.31 -20.41 -2.03
C THR A 69 5.81 -18.98 -2.21
N SER A 70 6.44 -18.25 -3.14
CA SER A 70 5.92 -16.97 -3.61
C SER A 70 4.70 -17.16 -4.52
N VAL A 71 4.15 -16.04 -4.99
CA VAL A 71 3.04 -16.02 -5.98
C VAL A 71 3.40 -16.82 -7.25
N ALA A 72 4.68 -16.96 -7.59
CA ALA A 72 5.14 -17.72 -8.75
C ALA A 72 4.62 -19.15 -8.80
N LYS A 73 4.57 -19.83 -7.65
CA LYS A 73 4.27 -21.27 -7.56
C LYS A 73 3.15 -21.64 -6.57
N CYS A 74 2.58 -20.68 -5.83
CA CYS A 74 1.58 -20.99 -4.81
C CYS A 74 0.34 -21.67 -5.40
N PHE A 75 -0.16 -21.17 -6.55
CA PHE A 75 -1.31 -21.76 -7.22
C PHE A 75 -0.98 -23.12 -7.83
N ASP A 76 0.25 -23.34 -8.32
CA ASP A 76 0.68 -24.62 -8.86
C ASP A 76 0.73 -25.71 -7.77
N LYS A 77 1.05 -25.34 -6.52
CA LYS A 77 1.14 -26.28 -5.39
C LYS A 77 -0.18 -26.59 -4.71
N LEU A 78 -1.04 -25.59 -4.56
CA LEU A 78 -2.26 -25.72 -3.74
C LEU A 78 -3.50 -26.00 -4.57
N ALA A 79 -3.52 -25.65 -5.85
CA ALA A 79 -4.69 -25.86 -6.69
C ALA A 79 -4.82 -27.34 -7.12
N PRO A 80 -6.05 -27.85 -7.26
CA PRO A 80 -6.28 -29.17 -7.84
C PRO A 80 -5.72 -29.29 -9.26
N ALA A 81 -5.29 -30.50 -9.63
CA ALA A 81 -4.81 -30.77 -10.97
C ALA A 81 -5.85 -30.39 -12.04
N GLY A 82 -5.41 -29.74 -13.12
CA GLY A 82 -6.30 -29.30 -14.20
C GLY A 82 -7.14 -28.05 -13.91
N SER A 83 -6.97 -27.38 -12.76
CA SER A 83 -7.64 -26.12 -12.46
C SER A 83 -7.06 -24.92 -13.25
N GLY A 84 -7.87 -23.88 -13.44
CA GLY A 84 -7.50 -22.66 -14.17
C GLY A 84 -6.73 -21.61 -13.38
N TRP A 85 -6.27 -21.87 -12.16
CA TRP A 85 -5.73 -20.84 -11.25
C TRP A 85 -4.33 -20.33 -11.57
N LYS A 86 -3.54 -21.07 -12.33
CA LYS A 86 -2.13 -20.73 -12.63
C LYS A 86 -1.89 -19.32 -13.19
N PRO A 87 -2.74 -18.75 -14.07
CA PRO A 87 -2.53 -17.41 -14.60
C PRO A 87 -2.71 -16.29 -13.58
N LEU A 88 -3.38 -16.56 -12.43
CA LEU A 88 -3.62 -15.54 -11.40
C LEU A 88 -2.31 -14.99 -10.82
N LYS A 89 -1.21 -15.75 -10.87
CA LYS A 89 0.13 -15.29 -10.46
C LYS A 89 0.59 -14.02 -11.17
N PHE A 90 0.11 -13.77 -12.39
CA PHE A 90 0.50 -12.57 -13.14
C PHE A 90 -0.12 -11.29 -12.56
N ILE A 91 -1.29 -11.36 -11.92
CA ILE A 91 -1.87 -10.20 -11.18
C ILE A 91 -0.90 -9.76 -10.08
N GLY A 92 -0.38 -10.69 -9.29
CA GLY A 92 0.54 -10.37 -8.21
C GLY A 92 1.85 -9.77 -8.69
N ILE A 93 2.51 -10.40 -9.67
CA ILE A 93 3.83 -9.92 -10.10
C ILE A 93 3.75 -8.60 -10.87
N ILE A 94 2.76 -8.45 -11.76
CA ILE A 94 2.52 -7.20 -12.47
C ILE A 94 2.19 -6.11 -11.47
N GLY A 95 1.34 -6.42 -10.47
CA GLY A 95 0.99 -5.48 -9.40
C GLY A 95 2.21 -4.98 -8.62
N CYS A 96 3.13 -5.87 -8.28
CA CYS A 96 4.36 -5.48 -7.59
C CYS A 96 5.26 -4.57 -8.45
N TYR A 97 5.45 -4.87 -9.74
CA TYR A 97 6.24 -4.01 -10.63
C TYR A 97 5.54 -2.66 -10.85
N MET A 98 4.24 -2.64 -11.17
CA MET A 98 3.46 -1.41 -11.38
C MET A 98 3.46 -0.53 -10.12
N LEU A 99 3.30 -1.12 -8.93
CA LEU A 99 3.40 -0.39 -7.68
C LEU A 99 4.77 0.27 -7.55
N MET A 100 5.85 -0.45 -7.82
CA MET A 100 7.20 0.08 -7.66
C MET A 100 7.55 1.17 -8.68
N MET A 101 6.90 1.22 -9.84
CA MET A 101 7.14 2.26 -10.85
C MET A 101 6.91 3.68 -10.30
N PHE A 102 5.78 3.91 -9.63
CA PHE A 102 5.52 5.22 -9.03
C PHE A 102 5.98 5.33 -7.58
N TYR A 103 5.95 4.24 -6.83
CA TYR A 103 6.28 4.27 -5.40
C TYR A 103 7.74 4.60 -5.13
N THR A 104 8.67 4.14 -5.98
CA THR A 104 10.10 4.50 -5.90
C THR A 104 10.33 5.95 -6.26
N THR A 105 9.56 6.52 -7.19
CA THR A 105 9.61 7.94 -7.55
C THR A 105 9.21 8.81 -6.36
N VAL A 106 8.06 8.53 -5.74
CA VAL A 106 7.58 9.27 -4.55
C VAL A 106 8.49 9.05 -3.34
N GLY A 107 9.00 7.83 -3.16
CA GLY A 107 10.00 7.55 -2.12
C GLY A 107 11.30 8.35 -2.30
N GLY A 108 11.71 8.57 -3.55
CA GLY A 108 12.82 9.46 -3.90
C GLY A 108 12.57 10.91 -3.48
N TRP A 109 11.34 11.42 -3.67
CA TRP A 109 10.96 12.77 -3.20
C TRP A 109 11.08 12.90 -1.68
N MET A 110 10.72 11.85 -0.93
CA MET A 110 10.82 11.87 0.53
C MET A 110 12.25 11.99 1.02
N ILE A 111 13.21 11.25 0.41
CA ILE A 111 14.63 11.39 0.73
C ILE A 111 15.13 12.77 0.33
N TYR A 112 14.76 13.28 -0.84
CA TYR A 112 15.14 14.61 -1.29
C TYR A 112 14.70 15.70 -0.31
N TYR A 113 13.44 15.66 0.13
CA TYR A 113 12.89 16.61 1.11
C TYR A 113 13.49 16.42 2.51
N CYS A 114 13.83 15.19 2.89
CA CYS A 114 14.59 14.94 4.12
C CYS A 114 15.95 15.67 4.10
N VAL A 115 16.70 15.56 3.00
CA VAL A 115 17.99 16.23 2.82
C VAL A 115 17.81 17.75 2.80
N LYS A 116 16.81 18.30 2.11
CA LYS A 116 16.53 19.74 2.10
C LYS A 116 16.18 20.28 3.50
N SER A 117 15.36 19.54 4.24
CA SER A 117 15.00 19.90 5.61
C SER A 117 16.22 19.89 6.54
N LEU A 118 17.09 18.87 6.42
CA LEU A 118 18.35 18.78 7.18
C LEU A 118 19.31 19.94 6.88
N ARG A 119 19.32 20.44 5.64
CA ARG A 119 20.10 21.64 5.26
C ARG A 119 19.47 22.93 5.73
N GLY A 120 18.21 22.90 6.17
CA GLY A 120 17.46 24.10 6.56
C GLY A 120 16.92 24.92 5.39
N ASP A 121 16.83 24.34 4.18
CA ASP A 121 16.42 25.05 2.95
C ASP A 121 15.01 25.66 3.03
N PHE A 122 14.16 25.18 3.95
CA PHE A 122 12.80 25.68 4.16
C PHE A 122 12.70 26.73 5.27
N VAL A 123 13.74 26.94 6.10
CA VAL A 123 13.67 27.86 7.23
C VAL A 123 13.51 29.30 6.76
N GLY A 124 12.40 29.94 7.16
CA GLY A 124 12.10 31.32 6.74
C GLY A 124 11.74 31.48 5.27
N ALA A 125 11.55 30.38 4.54
CA ALA A 125 11.10 30.43 3.15
C ALA A 125 9.67 30.99 3.03
N THR A 126 9.41 31.75 1.97
CA THR A 126 8.03 32.20 1.66
C THR A 126 7.19 31.07 1.07
N PRO A 127 5.87 31.12 1.14
CA PRO A 127 4.99 30.10 0.56
C PRO A 127 5.24 29.89 -0.94
N GLU A 128 5.55 30.97 -1.66
CA GLU A 128 5.88 30.94 -3.09
C GLU A 128 7.19 30.17 -3.33
N ALA A 129 8.22 30.42 -2.51
CA ALA A 129 9.52 29.75 -2.60
C ALA A 129 9.40 28.24 -2.31
N VAL A 130 8.57 27.83 -1.34
CA VAL A 130 8.28 26.42 -1.04
C VAL A 130 7.56 25.77 -2.21
N THR A 131 6.53 26.43 -2.76
CA THR A 131 5.77 25.91 -3.93
C THR A 131 6.67 25.80 -5.15
N GLN A 132 7.50 26.82 -5.41
CA GLN A 132 8.46 26.81 -6.51
C GLN A 132 9.49 25.67 -6.35
N SER A 133 9.98 25.42 -5.13
CA SER A 133 10.90 24.32 -4.85
C SER A 133 10.33 22.95 -5.22
N PHE A 134 9.02 22.74 -5.03
CA PHE A 134 8.35 21.52 -5.46
C PHE A 134 8.22 21.44 -6.97
N SER A 135 7.78 22.52 -7.60
CA SER A 135 7.67 22.64 -9.06
C SER A 135 9.03 22.44 -9.76
N ASP A 136 10.08 23.04 -9.23
CA ASP A 136 11.45 22.89 -9.76
C ASP A 136 11.95 21.44 -9.65
N MET A 137 11.64 20.75 -8.56
CA MET A 137 11.95 19.32 -8.41
C MET A 137 11.21 18.49 -9.47
N LEU A 138 9.91 18.71 -9.64
CA LEU A 138 9.09 17.96 -10.62
C LEU A 138 9.53 18.25 -12.07
N GLY A 139 9.92 19.50 -12.37
CA GLY A 139 10.43 19.93 -13.68
C GLY A 139 11.84 19.41 -14.00
N ASN A 140 12.60 18.95 -13.00
CA ASN A 140 13.99 18.54 -13.16
C ASN A 140 14.13 17.00 -13.22
N ALA A 141 14.02 16.43 -14.43
CA ALA A 141 14.13 14.98 -14.65
C ALA A 141 15.42 14.36 -14.07
N PRO A 142 16.64 14.93 -14.24
CA PRO A 142 17.86 14.40 -13.63
C PRO A 142 17.79 14.31 -12.11
N THR A 143 17.27 15.33 -11.43
CA THR A 143 17.12 15.34 -9.97
C THR A 143 16.14 14.26 -9.52
N MET A 144 14.98 14.18 -10.13
CA MET A 144 13.99 13.12 -9.81
C MET A 144 14.58 11.73 -10.05
N MET A 145 15.26 11.52 -11.18
CA MET A 145 15.90 10.25 -11.53
C MET A 145 16.95 9.84 -10.49
N LEU A 146 17.80 10.78 -10.08
CA LEU A 146 18.85 10.54 -9.08
C LEU A 146 18.26 10.00 -7.78
N TRP A 147 17.24 10.67 -7.23
CA TRP A 147 16.67 10.28 -5.95
C TRP A 147 15.83 8.99 -6.04
N MET A 148 15.15 8.74 -7.17
CA MET A 148 14.51 7.47 -7.46
C MET A 148 15.53 6.32 -7.51
N VAL A 149 16.67 6.51 -8.18
CA VAL A 149 17.73 5.49 -8.23
C VAL A 149 18.36 5.26 -6.85
N ILE A 150 18.58 6.31 -6.07
CA ILE A 150 19.12 6.19 -4.70
C ILE A 150 18.22 5.29 -3.83
N ILE A 151 16.90 5.53 -3.82
CA ILE A 151 16.01 4.73 -3.00
C ILE A 151 15.92 3.28 -3.49
N CYS A 152 15.97 3.05 -4.81
CA CYS A 152 16.05 1.71 -5.39
C CYS A 152 17.32 0.98 -4.93
N LEU A 153 18.47 1.65 -4.98
CA LEU A 153 19.75 1.08 -4.53
C LEU A 153 19.73 0.73 -3.05
N ILE A 154 19.19 1.60 -2.20
CA ILE A 154 19.01 1.33 -0.76
C ILE A 154 18.17 0.06 -0.55
N GLY A 155 16.99 -0.02 -1.18
CA GLY A 155 16.09 -1.15 -1.03
C GLY A 155 16.72 -2.48 -1.52
N PHE A 156 17.33 -2.49 -2.70
CA PHE A 156 17.98 -3.69 -3.24
C PHE A 156 19.24 -4.08 -2.47
N ALA A 157 20.00 -3.12 -1.92
CA ALA A 157 21.15 -3.43 -1.06
C ALA A 157 20.72 -4.17 0.21
N VAL A 158 19.61 -3.77 0.82
CA VAL A 158 19.02 -4.47 1.97
C VAL A 158 18.58 -5.89 1.58
N CYS A 159 17.86 -6.04 0.47
CA CYS A 159 17.41 -7.33 -0.01
C CYS A 159 18.57 -8.27 -0.40
N PHE A 160 19.69 -7.72 -0.88
CA PHE A 160 20.88 -8.50 -1.23
C PHE A 160 21.47 -9.24 -0.03
N MET A 161 21.36 -8.69 1.18
CA MET A 161 21.85 -9.30 2.42
C MET A 161 20.99 -10.49 2.92
N GLY A 162 19.84 -10.76 2.29
CA GLY A 162 18.93 -11.85 2.65
C GLY A 162 17.88 -11.48 3.69
N LEU A 163 17.02 -12.45 4.04
CA LEU A 163 15.87 -12.21 4.90
C LEU A 163 16.29 -11.82 6.34
N GLN A 164 17.09 -12.63 7.01
CA GLN A 164 17.40 -12.42 8.44
C GLN A 164 18.41 -11.28 8.66
N ASN A 165 19.51 -11.27 7.91
CA ASN A 165 20.62 -10.33 8.11
C ASN A 165 20.34 -8.95 7.48
N GLY A 166 19.53 -8.89 6.41
CA GLY A 166 19.15 -7.67 5.72
C GLY A 166 17.76 -7.21 6.16
N ILE A 167 16.74 -7.82 5.58
CA ILE A 167 15.36 -7.35 5.66
C ILE A 167 14.88 -7.30 7.11
N GLU A 168 14.97 -8.40 7.86
CA GLU A 168 14.46 -8.45 9.23
C GLU A 168 15.22 -7.49 10.17
N LYS A 169 16.57 -7.51 10.12
CA LYS A 169 17.39 -6.69 11.01
C LYS A 169 17.19 -5.19 10.75
N ILE A 170 17.22 -4.78 9.48
CA ILE A 170 17.10 -3.37 9.10
C ILE A 170 15.66 -2.88 9.32
N SER A 171 14.65 -3.69 8.96
CA SER A 171 13.26 -3.31 9.20
C SER A 171 12.95 -3.17 10.69
N LYS A 172 13.51 -4.01 11.58
CA LYS A 172 13.35 -3.83 13.02
C LYS A 172 13.85 -2.47 13.50
N VAL A 173 15.03 -2.06 13.06
CA VAL A 173 15.60 -0.76 13.45
C VAL A 173 14.78 0.39 12.87
N MET A 174 14.48 0.33 11.57
CA MET A 174 13.72 1.38 10.88
C MET A 174 12.30 1.54 11.45
N MET A 175 11.57 0.43 11.64
CA MET A 175 10.21 0.48 12.17
C MET A 175 10.18 0.94 13.62
N SER A 176 11.15 0.55 14.45
CA SER A 176 11.25 1.06 15.82
C SER A 176 11.54 2.56 15.85
N ALA A 177 12.47 3.04 15.02
CA ALA A 177 12.77 4.46 14.89
C ALA A 177 11.57 5.25 14.33
N LEU A 178 10.88 4.71 13.33
CA LEU A 178 9.65 5.29 12.77
C LEU A 178 8.60 5.49 13.86
N LEU A 179 8.31 4.47 14.66
CA LEU A 179 7.32 4.55 15.75
C LEU A 179 7.70 5.57 16.82
N ILE A 180 8.98 5.68 17.17
CA ILE A 180 9.45 6.68 18.13
C ILE A 180 9.31 8.09 17.57
N ILE A 181 9.80 8.33 16.35
CA ILE A 181 9.74 9.63 15.68
C ILE A 181 8.31 10.11 15.53
N MET A 182 7.39 9.22 15.09
CA MET A 182 5.99 9.61 14.90
C MET A 182 5.28 9.97 16.21
N VAL A 183 5.59 9.29 17.33
CA VAL A 183 5.04 9.66 18.64
C VAL A 183 5.55 11.04 19.06
N ILE A 184 6.85 11.31 18.88
CA ILE A 184 7.43 12.63 19.18
C ILE A 184 6.75 13.71 18.33
N LEU A 185 6.59 13.49 17.03
CA LEU A 185 5.92 14.43 16.12
C LEU A 185 4.45 14.64 16.48
N ALA A 186 3.71 13.58 16.84
CA ALA A 186 2.32 13.67 17.23
C ALA A 186 2.15 14.48 18.52
N VAL A 187 2.97 14.22 19.55
CA VAL A 187 2.97 14.98 20.79
C VAL A 187 3.26 16.45 20.51
N HIS A 188 4.27 16.74 19.72
CA HIS A 188 4.60 18.12 19.34
C HIS A 188 3.45 18.81 18.61
N SER A 189 2.83 18.15 17.63
CA SER A 189 1.71 18.72 16.84
C SER A 189 0.48 19.01 17.72
N VAL A 190 0.13 18.12 18.64
CA VAL A 190 -0.99 18.29 19.57
C VAL A 190 -0.75 19.42 20.57
N MET A 191 0.51 19.71 20.90
CA MET A 191 0.89 20.80 21.82
C MET A 191 1.02 22.17 21.15
N MET A 192 0.84 22.28 19.83
CA MET A 192 0.88 23.56 19.12
C MET A 192 -0.28 24.46 19.52
N GLU A 193 -0.04 25.77 19.53
CA GLU A 193 -1.10 26.77 19.70
C GLU A 193 -2.10 26.66 18.55
N GLY A 194 -3.41 26.64 18.84
CA GLY A 194 -4.47 26.45 17.84
C GLY A 194 -4.75 25.00 17.42
N ALA A 195 -3.99 24.00 17.90
CA ALA A 195 -4.20 22.58 17.58
C ALA A 195 -5.55 22.03 18.02
N GLY A 196 -6.22 22.65 19.01
CA GLY A 196 -7.46 22.18 19.63
C GLY A 196 -8.60 21.98 18.62
N GLU A 197 -8.76 22.85 17.65
CA GLU A 197 -9.78 22.70 16.59
C GLU A 197 -9.49 21.49 15.69
N GLY A 198 -8.22 21.28 15.32
CA GLY A 198 -7.79 20.12 14.55
C GLY A 198 -8.00 18.81 15.32
N ILE A 199 -7.70 18.79 16.61
CA ILE A 199 -7.95 17.64 17.49
C ILE A 199 -9.46 17.35 17.58
N ARG A 200 -10.29 18.39 17.74
CA ARG A 200 -11.74 18.25 17.76
C ARG A 200 -12.26 17.68 16.43
N PHE A 201 -11.83 18.22 15.30
CA PHE A 201 -12.16 17.72 13.96
C PHE A 201 -11.79 16.24 13.80
N TYR A 202 -10.62 15.85 14.33
CA TYR A 202 -10.08 14.50 14.18
C TYR A 202 -10.72 13.47 15.11
N LEU A 203 -11.23 13.88 16.28
CA LEU A 203 -11.75 12.96 17.32
C LEU A 203 -13.27 12.99 17.45
N ILE A 204 -13.94 14.09 17.09
CA ILE A 204 -15.38 14.22 17.23
C ILE A 204 -16.06 13.96 15.88
N PRO A 205 -16.87 12.89 15.76
CA PRO A 205 -17.55 12.56 14.53
C PRO A 205 -18.58 13.65 14.12
N ASP A 206 -18.44 14.16 12.91
CA ASP A 206 -19.40 15.07 12.30
C ASP A 206 -20.11 14.37 11.13
N PHE A 207 -21.28 13.81 11.41
CA PHE A 207 -22.08 13.10 10.41
C PHE A 207 -22.76 14.05 9.39
N GLN A 208 -22.83 15.35 9.67
CA GLN A 208 -23.36 16.32 8.72
C GLN A 208 -22.37 16.51 7.57
N LYS A 209 -21.07 16.59 7.84
CA LYS A 209 -20.02 16.62 6.81
C LYS A 209 -20.03 15.39 5.90
N ILE A 210 -20.37 14.22 6.45
CA ILE A 210 -20.56 13.01 5.61
C ILE A 210 -21.70 13.18 4.62
N LYS A 211 -22.83 13.80 5.04
CA LYS A 211 -23.98 14.05 4.15
C LYS A 211 -23.61 15.06 3.07
N GLU A 212 -22.88 16.12 3.41
CA GLU A 212 -22.41 17.16 2.49
C GLU A 212 -21.43 16.61 1.45
N ALA A 213 -20.49 15.76 1.87
CA ALA A 213 -19.54 15.07 0.99
C ALA A 213 -20.19 13.95 0.15
N GLY A 214 -21.41 13.55 0.51
CA GLY A 214 -22.12 12.42 -0.08
C GLY A 214 -21.75 11.09 0.57
N VAL A 215 -22.69 10.49 1.30
CA VAL A 215 -22.48 9.23 2.07
C VAL A 215 -21.85 8.14 1.21
N GLY A 216 -22.27 7.98 -0.06
CA GLY A 216 -21.74 7.00 -0.98
C GLY A 216 -20.25 7.20 -1.28
N ASN A 217 -19.80 8.46 -1.42
CA ASN A 217 -18.40 8.79 -1.68
C ASN A 217 -17.53 8.51 -0.46
N VAL A 218 -17.99 8.86 0.75
CA VAL A 218 -17.27 8.61 1.99
C VAL A 218 -17.12 7.11 2.26
N VAL A 219 -18.21 6.34 2.08
CA VAL A 219 -18.18 4.88 2.22
C VAL A 219 -17.22 4.26 1.21
N PHE A 220 -17.25 4.70 -0.04
CA PHE A 220 -16.34 4.22 -1.08
C PHE A 220 -14.87 4.55 -0.77
N ALA A 221 -14.59 5.78 -0.34
CA ALA A 221 -13.24 6.20 0.04
C ALA A 221 -12.71 5.37 1.22
N ALA A 222 -13.53 5.15 2.25
CA ALA A 222 -13.17 4.33 3.41
C ALA A 222 -12.92 2.86 3.05
N LEU A 223 -13.75 2.28 2.18
CA LEU A 223 -13.57 0.95 1.62
C LEU A 223 -12.26 0.84 0.84
N SER A 224 -12.04 1.75 -0.11
CA SER A 224 -10.82 1.77 -0.93
C SER A 224 -9.56 1.91 -0.07
N GLN A 225 -9.61 2.79 0.95
CA GLN A 225 -8.50 2.99 1.88
C GLN A 225 -8.22 1.73 2.70
N SER A 226 -9.24 0.95 3.09
CA SER A 226 -9.06 -0.28 3.86
C SER A 226 -8.32 -1.39 3.09
N PHE A 227 -8.44 -1.42 1.76
CA PHE A 227 -7.65 -2.31 0.90
C PHE A 227 -6.22 -1.80 0.68
N PHE A 228 -6.10 -0.50 0.43
CA PHE A 228 -4.82 0.11 0.11
C PHE A 228 -3.85 0.05 1.29
N THR A 229 -4.33 0.35 2.51
CA THR A 229 -3.49 0.44 3.70
C THR A 229 -2.76 -0.86 4.03
N LEU A 230 -3.39 -2.02 3.82
CA LEU A 230 -2.81 -3.33 4.13
C LEU A 230 -1.96 -3.93 3.00
N SER A 231 -1.81 -3.24 1.86
CA SER A 231 -1.06 -3.71 0.69
C SER A 231 -1.46 -5.13 0.21
N ILE A 232 -2.77 -5.45 0.29
CA ILE A 232 -3.32 -6.76 -0.04
C ILE A 232 -3.70 -6.85 -1.52
N GLY A 233 -3.74 -8.08 -2.07
CA GLY A 233 -4.16 -8.37 -3.43
C GLY A 233 -3.01 -8.67 -4.40
N ILE A 234 -1.83 -8.12 -4.20
CA ILE A 234 -0.66 -8.31 -5.09
C ILE A 234 0.32 -9.38 -4.59
N GLY A 235 -0.01 -10.08 -3.50
CA GLY A 235 0.84 -11.13 -2.94
C GLY A 235 2.05 -10.62 -2.16
N ALA A 236 2.10 -9.33 -1.84
CA ALA A 236 3.15 -8.77 -0.99
C ALA A 236 3.11 -9.36 0.42
N MET A 237 1.92 -9.62 0.94
CA MET A 237 1.74 -10.29 2.24
C MET A 237 1.90 -11.82 2.15
N LEU A 238 1.60 -12.42 1.00
CA LEU A 238 1.77 -13.85 0.75
C LEU A 238 3.22 -14.30 0.96
N ILE A 239 4.20 -13.50 0.47
CA ILE A 239 5.61 -13.87 0.60
C ILE A 239 6.01 -14.02 2.08
N PHE A 240 5.56 -13.09 2.95
CA PHE A 240 5.84 -13.17 4.39
C PHE A 240 5.11 -14.34 5.05
N GLY A 241 3.88 -14.61 4.65
CA GLY A 241 3.17 -15.83 5.05
C GLY A 241 3.96 -17.10 4.74
N SER A 242 4.66 -17.14 3.60
CA SER A 242 5.44 -18.30 3.17
C SER A 242 6.70 -18.59 4.01
N TYR A 243 7.13 -17.63 4.83
CA TYR A 243 8.24 -17.77 5.77
C TYR A 243 7.80 -18.19 7.19
N LEU A 244 6.48 -18.26 7.44
CA LEU A 244 5.92 -18.66 8.73
C LEU A 244 5.84 -20.17 8.89
N ASP A 245 6.07 -20.61 10.11
CA ASP A 245 5.76 -21.96 10.57
C ASP A 245 4.30 -22.08 11.06
N LYS A 246 3.91 -23.27 11.52
CA LYS A 246 2.57 -23.57 12.02
C LYS A 246 2.43 -23.44 13.55
N SER A 247 3.36 -22.81 14.22
CA SER A 247 3.32 -22.65 15.68
C SER A 247 2.18 -21.74 16.15
N ARG A 248 1.77 -20.78 15.29
CA ARG A 248 0.71 -19.80 15.59
C ARG A 248 -0.36 -19.75 14.52
N SER A 249 -1.59 -19.38 14.93
CA SER A 249 -2.69 -19.14 14.02
C SER A 249 -2.48 -17.82 13.25
N LEU A 250 -2.86 -17.82 11.97
CA LEU A 250 -2.65 -16.64 11.10
C LEU A 250 -3.56 -15.45 11.45
N THR A 251 -4.73 -15.71 12.04
CA THR A 251 -5.65 -14.64 12.45
C THR A 251 -5.01 -13.71 13.47
N GLY A 252 -4.34 -14.25 14.49
CA GLY A 252 -3.66 -13.42 15.49
C GLY A 252 -2.51 -12.60 14.91
N GLU A 253 -1.79 -13.14 13.95
CA GLU A 253 -0.71 -12.42 13.26
C GLU A 253 -1.28 -11.30 12.36
N ALA A 254 -2.33 -11.59 11.60
CA ALA A 254 -3.01 -10.58 10.78
C ALA A 254 -3.58 -9.43 11.62
N VAL A 255 -4.24 -9.73 12.74
CA VAL A 255 -4.75 -8.71 13.67
C VAL A 255 -3.61 -7.86 14.23
N SER A 256 -2.48 -8.48 14.64
CA SER A 256 -1.33 -7.73 15.17
C SER A 256 -0.76 -6.73 14.16
N ILE A 257 -0.65 -7.15 12.89
CA ILE A 257 -0.18 -6.28 11.81
C ILE A 257 -1.19 -5.16 11.53
N THR A 258 -2.48 -5.50 11.43
CA THR A 258 -3.55 -4.51 11.21
C THR A 258 -3.63 -3.47 12.33
N VAL A 259 -3.47 -3.88 13.60
CA VAL A 259 -3.45 -2.95 14.73
C VAL A 259 -2.26 -2.00 14.64
N LEU A 260 -1.08 -2.51 14.30
CA LEU A 260 0.12 -1.66 14.15
C LEU A 260 -0.02 -0.70 12.95
N ASP A 261 -0.52 -1.17 11.82
CA ASP A 261 -0.82 -0.36 10.63
C ASP A 261 -1.82 0.77 10.95
N THR A 262 -2.92 0.41 11.63
CA THR A 262 -3.94 1.38 12.06
C THR A 262 -3.39 2.40 13.05
N PHE A 263 -2.56 1.95 14.00
CA PHE A 263 -1.90 2.85 14.95
C PHE A 263 -1.06 3.90 14.22
N VAL A 264 -0.30 3.50 13.21
CA VAL A 264 0.50 4.42 12.40
C VAL A 264 -0.39 5.37 11.61
N ALA A 265 -1.44 4.88 10.93
CA ALA A 265 -2.37 5.73 10.18
C ALA A 265 -3.03 6.79 11.07
N LEU A 266 -3.55 6.37 12.23
CA LEU A 266 -4.18 7.29 13.18
C LEU A 266 -3.19 8.30 13.76
N THR A 267 -1.99 7.87 14.11
CA THR A 267 -0.97 8.78 14.65
C THR A 267 -0.47 9.76 13.58
N ALA A 268 -0.38 9.36 12.30
CA ALA A 268 -0.08 10.27 11.21
C ALA A 268 -1.15 11.38 11.07
N GLY A 269 -2.42 11.04 11.28
CA GLY A 269 -3.49 12.04 11.37
C GLY A 269 -3.29 13.04 12.51
N PHE A 270 -2.84 12.58 13.71
CA PHE A 270 -2.48 13.45 14.82
C PHE A 270 -1.24 14.33 14.55
N ILE A 271 -0.34 13.91 13.67
CA ILE A 271 0.79 14.74 13.25
C ILE A 271 0.32 15.85 12.30
N ILE A 272 -0.50 15.51 11.32
CA ILE A 272 -0.78 16.39 10.18
C ILE A 272 -1.98 17.31 10.45
N ILE A 273 -3.10 16.78 10.93
CA ILE A 273 -4.35 17.54 11.05
C ILE A 273 -4.25 18.67 12.06
N PRO A 274 -3.79 18.46 13.33
CA PRO A 274 -3.63 19.56 14.26
C PRO A 274 -2.63 20.62 13.78
N ALA A 275 -1.52 20.20 13.13
CA ALA A 275 -0.55 21.13 12.56
C ALA A 275 -1.18 22.00 11.48
N CYS A 276 -1.98 21.45 10.56
CA CYS A 276 -2.69 22.23 9.55
C CYS A 276 -3.62 23.27 10.18
N PHE A 277 -4.45 22.88 11.15
CA PHE A 277 -5.37 23.79 11.83
C PHE A 277 -4.64 24.89 12.60
N SER A 278 -3.52 24.58 13.26
CA SER A 278 -2.69 25.58 13.97
C SER A 278 -2.19 26.72 13.06
N TYR A 279 -2.06 26.45 11.76
CA TYR A 279 -1.62 27.44 10.76
C TYR A 279 -2.75 27.89 9.82
N GLY A 280 -4.02 27.55 10.13
CA GLY A 280 -5.19 27.96 9.36
C GLY A 280 -5.28 27.34 7.96
N ILE A 281 -4.71 26.13 7.77
CA ILE A 281 -4.63 25.44 6.48
C ILE A 281 -5.57 24.22 6.52
N GLN A 282 -6.31 23.98 5.43
CA GLN A 282 -7.17 22.81 5.30
C GLN A 282 -6.34 21.56 4.93
N PRO A 283 -6.61 20.39 5.56
CA PRO A 283 -5.84 19.16 5.32
C PRO A 283 -6.32 18.35 4.10
N ASP A 284 -6.89 18.98 3.07
CA ASP A 284 -7.54 18.35 1.91
C ASP A 284 -6.77 18.49 0.57
N ALA A 285 -5.51 18.94 0.62
CA ALA A 285 -4.76 19.38 -0.56
C ALA A 285 -4.03 18.27 -1.35
N GLY A 286 -4.30 16.97 -1.11
CA GLY A 286 -3.66 15.86 -1.85
C GLY A 286 -2.12 15.80 -1.70
N PRO A 287 -1.35 15.56 -2.80
CA PRO A 287 0.12 15.54 -2.76
C PRO A 287 0.76 16.82 -2.25
N SER A 288 0.15 17.95 -2.54
CA SER A 288 0.63 19.27 -2.08
C SER A 288 0.60 19.39 -0.55
N LEU A 289 -0.25 18.63 0.15
CA LEU A 289 -0.28 18.60 1.61
C LEU A 289 1.10 18.27 2.21
N ILE A 290 1.79 17.27 1.67
CA ILE A 290 3.09 16.81 2.20
C ILE A 290 4.25 17.66 1.70
N PHE A 291 4.27 18.03 0.43
CA PHE A 291 5.43 18.63 -0.21
C PHE A 291 5.37 20.16 -0.33
N ILE A 292 4.20 20.75 -0.07
CA ILE A 292 4.01 22.20 -0.06
C ILE A 292 3.50 22.67 1.30
N THR A 293 2.36 22.12 1.77
CA THR A 293 1.69 22.63 2.98
C THR A 293 2.54 22.43 4.23
N LEU A 294 3.02 21.20 4.48
CA LEU A 294 3.83 20.93 5.67
C LEU A 294 5.18 21.61 5.66
N PRO A 295 5.96 21.71 4.56
CA PRO A 295 7.15 22.56 4.50
C PRO A 295 6.86 24.02 4.79
N ASN A 296 5.71 24.58 4.37
CA ASN A 296 5.28 25.93 4.74
C ASN A 296 5.04 26.09 6.25
N ILE A 297 4.49 25.05 6.89
CA ILE A 297 4.33 25.03 8.34
C ILE A 297 5.71 25.01 9.02
N PHE A 298 6.60 24.12 8.58
CA PHE A 298 7.97 24.04 9.12
C PHE A 298 8.77 25.33 8.88
N ALA A 299 8.55 26.03 7.75
CA ALA A 299 9.22 27.30 7.47
C ALA A 299 8.92 28.40 8.50
N LYS A 300 7.71 28.39 9.07
CA LYS A 300 7.24 29.36 10.06
C LYS A 300 7.45 28.91 11.52
N MET A 301 7.76 27.63 11.72
CA MET A 301 7.82 27.02 13.05
C MET A 301 9.20 27.24 13.68
N SER A 302 9.23 27.51 14.99
CA SER A 302 10.48 27.49 15.77
C SER A 302 11.08 26.08 15.74
N GLY A 303 12.36 25.98 15.33
CA GLY A 303 13.02 24.68 15.11
C GLY A 303 12.52 23.91 13.90
N GLY A 304 11.93 24.58 12.92
CA GLY A 304 11.31 23.94 11.74
C GLY A 304 12.24 23.04 10.94
N ALA A 305 13.54 23.33 10.88
CA ALA A 305 14.51 22.42 10.27
C ALA A 305 14.56 21.05 10.97
N LEU A 306 14.52 21.02 12.30
CA LEU A 306 14.50 19.77 13.08
C LEU A 306 13.18 19.01 12.85
N TRP A 307 12.06 19.69 13.00
CA TRP A 307 10.74 19.07 12.87
C TRP A 307 10.49 18.58 11.44
N GLY A 308 10.84 19.37 10.44
CA GLY A 308 10.77 18.97 9.02
C GLY A 308 11.67 17.77 8.72
N SER A 309 12.90 17.77 9.25
CA SER A 309 13.84 16.65 9.08
C SER A 309 13.30 15.36 9.71
N LEU A 310 12.78 15.41 10.93
CA LEU A 310 12.17 14.25 11.60
C LEU A 310 10.95 13.77 10.84
N PHE A 311 10.12 14.67 10.34
CA PHE A 311 8.93 14.32 9.56
C PHE A 311 9.31 13.62 8.25
N PHE A 312 10.22 14.18 7.44
CA PHE A 312 10.63 13.54 6.19
C PHE A 312 11.47 12.29 6.39
N LEU A 313 12.20 12.17 7.50
CA LEU A 313 12.86 10.93 7.89
C LEU A 313 11.84 9.83 8.23
N PHE A 314 10.79 10.17 8.97
CA PHE A 314 9.67 9.28 9.25
C PHE A 314 9.02 8.79 7.95
N LEU A 315 8.71 9.69 7.01
CA LEU A 315 8.17 9.35 5.69
C LEU A 315 9.12 8.46 4.88
N THR A 316 10.42 8.76 4.91
CA THR A 316 11.45 7.97 4.22
C THR A 316 11.49 6.55 4.77
N PHE A 317 11.43 6.35 6.08
CA PHE A 317 11.40 5.02 6.67
C PHE A 317 10.12 4.25 6.30
N ALA A 318 8.96 4.91 6.28
CA ALA A 318 7.72 4.32 5.82
C ALA A 318 7.81 3.89 4.35
N ALA A 319 8.37 4.73 3.47
CA ALA A 319 8.53 4.38 2.06
C ALA A 319 9.52 3.23 1.86
N VAL A 320 10.70 3.30 2.48
CA VAL A 320 11.76 2.29 2.32
C VAL A 320 11.32 0.93 2.86
N SER A 321 10.57 0.86 3.97
CA SER A 321 10.07 -0.41 4.52
C SER A 321 9.14 -1.14 3.54
N THR A 322 8.22 -0.42 2.90
CA THR A 322 7.35 -0.99 1.85
C THR A 322 8.14 -1.40 0.61
N ILE A 323 9.08 -0.56 0.16
CA ILE A 323 9.94 -0.86 -1.01
C ILE A 323 10.73 -2.15 -0.79
N ILE A 324 11.38 -2.32 0.37
CA ILE A 324 12.13 -3.54 0.72
C ILE A 324 11.21 -4.76 0.68
N ALA A 325 10.01 -4.64 1.23
CA ALA A 325 9.04 -5.74 1.29
C ALA A 325 8.58 -6.19 -0.10
N VAL A 326 8.27 -5.24 -0.99
CA VAL A 326 7.84 -5.55 -2.36
C VAL A 326 9.02 -6.04 -3.21
N PHE A 327 10.22 -5.49 -3.02
CA PHE A 327 11.42 -5.97 -3.70
C PHE A 327 11.73 -7.43 -3.33
N GLU A 328 11.57 -7.83 -2.05
CA GLU A 328 11.71 -9.22 -1.66
C GLU A 328 10.74 -10.13 -2.41
N ASN A 329 9.48 -9.71 -2.56
CA ASN A 329 8.50 -10.47 -3.34
C ASN A 329 8.94 -10.64 -4.81
N LEU A 330 9.41 -9.56 -5.46
CA LEU A 330 9.93 -9.59 -6.84
C LEU A 330 11.13 -10.52 -6.98
N ILE A 331 12.08 -10.43 -6.05
CA ILE A 331 13.31 -11.24 -6.06
C ILE A 331 12.97 -12.73 -5.93
N VAL A 332 12.15 -13.08 -4.93
CA VAL A 332 11.80 -14.48 -4.68
C VAL A 332 10.91 -15.04 -5.79
N PHE A 333 10.02 -14.24 -6.36
CA PHE A 333 9.26 -14.64 -7.55
C PHE A 333 10.18 -15.07 -8.69
N ASN A 334 11.19 -14.26 -9.01
CA ASN A 334 12.14 -14.57 -10.09
C ASN A 334 13.04 -15.77 -9.75
N MET A 335 13.48 -15.90 -8.49
CA MET A 335 14.22 -17.08 -8.02
C MET A 335 13.44 -18.37 -8.25
N GLU A 336 12.15 -18.37 -7.92
CA GLU A 336 11.29 -19.55 -8.05
C GLU A 336 10.85 -19.83 -9.48
N LEU A 337 10.58 -18.80 -10.28
CA LEU A 337 10.10 -18.95 -11.65
C LEU A 337 11.22 -19.41 -12.59
N PHE A 338 12.38 -18.77 -12.49
CA PHE A 338 13.51 -18.98 -13.42
C PHE A 338 14.63 -19.85 -12.82
N GLY A 339 14.53 -20.25 -11.56
CA GLY A 339 15.59 -21.01 -10.87
C GLY A 339 16.87 -20.20 -10.62
N TRP A 340 16.79 -18.87 -10.61
CA TRP A 340 17.96 -18.01 -10.40
C TRP A 340 18.39 -17.98 -8.94
N ASN A 341 19.69 -17.71 -8.72
CA ASN A 341 20.17 -17.41 -7.39
C ASN A 341 19.79 -15.97 -6.97
N ARG A 342 19.85 -15.69 -5.66
CA ARG A 342 19.46 -14.39 -5.10
C ARG A 342 20.23 -13.22 -5.73
N LYS A 343 21.55 -13.34 -5.90
CA LYS A 343 22.41 -12.29 -6.47
C LYS A 343 21.93 -11.87 -7.86
N LYS A 344 21.72 -12.85 -8.76
CA LYS A 344 21.23 -12.61 -10.12
C LYS A 344 19.83 -11.98 -10.08
N SER A 345 18.93 -12.51 -9.26
CA SER A 345 17.57 -11.98 -9.14
C SER A 345 17.56 -10.53 -8.66
N VAL A 346 18.37 -10.18 -7.66
CA VAL A 346 18.50 -8.80 -7.15
C VAL A 346 18.96 -7.85 -8.25
N VAL A 347 20.03 -8.19 -8.98
CA VAL A 347 20.57 -7.32 -10.04
C VAL A 347 19.55 -7.12 -11.15
N VAL A 348 18.92 -8.20 -11.62
CA VAL A 348 17.92 -8.12 -12.71
C VAL A 348 16.70 -7.33 -12.26
N CYS A 349 16.18 -7.57 -11.04
CA CYS A 349 15.05 -6.79 -10.49
C CYS A 349 15.42 -5.32 -10.35
N ALA A 350 16.64 -4.99 -9.88
CA ALA A 350 17.08 -3.61 -9.71
C ALA A 350 17.09 -2.86 -11.05
N VAL A 351 17.69 -3.47 -12.07
CA VAL A 351 17.72 -2.89 -13.42
C VAL A 351 16.30 -2.72 -13.97
N LEU A 352 15.44 -3.75 -13.86
CA LEU A 352 14.08 -3.68 -14.34
C LEU A 352 13.24 -2.62 -13.64
N VAL A 353 13.29 -2.55 -12.30
CA VAL A 353 12.53 -1.54 -11.53
C VAL A 353 12.97 -0.14 -11.91
N VAL A 354 14.29 0.12 -11.99
CA VAL A 354 14.80 1.45 -12.39
C VAL A 354 14.30 1.81 -13.79
N ILE A 355 14.43 0.92 -14.78
CA ILE A 355 13.97 1.19 -16.14
C ILE A 355 12.46 1.43 -16.19
N LEU A 356 11.68 0.59 -15.51
CA LEU A 356 10.22 0.69 -15.50
C LEU A 356 9.72 1.94 -14.75
N SER A 357 10.50 2.51 -13.81
CA SER A 357 10.16 3.74 -13.10
C SER A 357 10.48 5.01 -13.89
N ILE A 358 11.26 4.92 -14.98
CA ILE A 358 11.60 6.09 -15.82
C ILE A 358 10.36 6.82 -16.36
N PRO A 359 9.34 6.13 -16.93
CA PRO A 359 8.15 6.82 -17.43
C PRO A 359 7.42 7.64 -16.36
N CYS A 360 7.34 7.14 -15.12
CA CYS A 360 6.75 7.88 -14.01
C CYS A 360 7.48 9.20 -13.75
N VAL A 361 8.81 9.16 -13.66
CA VAL A 361 9.64 10.36 -13.49
C VAL A 361 9.45 11.33 -14.64
N LEU A 362 9.48 10.86 -15.88
CA LEU A 362 9.34 11.69 -17.08
C LEU A 362 7.92 12.25 -17.23
N GLY A 363 6.91 11.62 -16.67
CA GLY A 363 5.51 12.07 -16.71
C GLY A 363 5.27 13.45 -16.07
N PHE A 364 6.17 13.92 -15.21
CA PHE A 364 6.10 15.26 -14.60
C PHE A 364 6.83 16.35 -15.39
N ASN A 365 7.59 15.99 -16.40
CA ASN A 365 8.46 16.92 -17.16
C ASN A 365 8.42 16.62 -18.67
N VAL A 366 9.33 15.78 -19.17
CA VAL A 366 9.48 15.53 -20.62
C VAL A 366 8.22 14.94 -21.27
N LEU A 367 7.49 14.07 -20.54
CA LEU A 367 6.25 13.42 -20.98
C LEU A 367 5.00 14.04 -20.35
N SER A 368 5.05 15.24 -19.81
CA SER A 368 3.91 15.92 -19.17
C SER A 368 2.71 16.15 -20.10
N GLY A 369 2.92 16.12 -21.41
CA GLY A 369 1.84 16.15 -22.40
C GLY A 369 1.04 14.84 -22.52
N PHE A 370 1.50 13.73 -21.93
CA PHE A 370 0.72 12.49 -21.87
C PHE A 370 -0.20 12.52 -20.65
N GLN A 371 -1.49 12.81 -20.91
CA GLN A 371 -2.52 13.00 -19.91
C GLN A 371 -3.62 11.93 -20.06
N PRO A 372 -3.41 10.73 -19.48
CA PRO A 372 -4.24 9.54 -19.76
C PRO A 372 -5.71 9.68 -19.31
N PHE A 373 -5.99 10.58 -18.37
CA PHE A 373 -7.34 10.80 -17.83
C PHE A 373 -7.87 12.22 -18.10
N GLY A 374 -7.26 12.96 -19.04
CA GLY A 374 -7.59 14.36 -19.32
C GLY A 374 -6.66 15.34 -18.60
N ASP A 375 -6.99 16.63 -18.72
CA ASP A 375 -6.16 17.75 -18.25
C ASP A 375 -5.71 17.60 -16.79
N GLY A 376 -4.42 17.81 -16.57
CA GLY A 376 -3.80 17.72 -15.24
C GLY A 376 -3.43 16.32 -14.76
N SER A 377 -3.81 15.25 -15.48
CA SER A 377 -3.37 13.89 -15.17
C SER A 377 -1.99 13.59 -15.74
N ASN A 378 -1.29 12.63 -15.16
CA ASN A 378 0.05 12.23 -15.55
C ASN A 378 0.22 10.70 -15.53
N ILE A 379 1.44 10.22 -15.84
CA ILE A 379 1.75 8.78 -15.87
C ILE A 379 1.58 8.13 -14.49
N MET A 380 1.94 8.82 -13.41
CA MET A 380 1.77 8.30 -12.05
C MET A 380 0.29 8.03 -11.72
N ASP A 381 -0.63 8.89 -12.18
CA ASP A 381 -2.06 8.67 -11.98
C ASP A 381 -2.56 7.42 -12.70
N LEU A 382 -2.01 7.13 -13.89
CA LEU A 382 -2.31 5.89 -14.62
C LEU A 382 -1.77 4.66 -13.89
N GLU A 383 -0.54 4.72 -13.41
CA GLU A 383 0.10 3.63 -12.67
C GLU A 383 -0.65 3.35 -11.35
N ASP A 384 -0.97 4.39 -10.58
CA ASP A 384 -1.78 4.24 -9.35
C ASP A 384 -3.18 3.69 -9.66
N PHE A 385 -3.84 4.17 -10.71
CA PHE A 385 -5.14 3.63 -11.12
C PHE A 385 -5.08 2.15 -11.46
N ILE A 386 -4.06 1.69 -12.21
CA ILE A 386 -3.88 0.28 -12.53
C ILE A 386 -3.68 -0.54 -11.26
N VAL A 387 -2.88 -0.07 -10.32
CA VAL A 387 -2.64 -0.78 -9.05
C VAL A 387 -3.86 -0.72 -8.15
N SER A 388 -4.27 0.48 -7.75
CA SER A 388 -5.25 0.70 -6.69
C SER A 388 -6.67 0.32 -7.09
N ASN A 389 -7.06 0.58 -8.35
CA ASN A 389 -8.40 0.31 -8.83
C ASN A 389 -8.54 -1.05 -9.55
N ASN A 390 -7.43 -1.72 -9.91
CA ASN A 390 -7.49 -3.00 -10.61
C ASN A 390 -6.78 -4.13 -9.85
N LEU A 391 -5.45 -4.03 -9.72
CA LEU A 391 -4.66 -5.19 -9.29
C LEU A 391 -4.89 -5.55 -7.82
N LEU A 392 -5.05 -4.57 -6.93
CA LEU A 392 -5.37 -4.82 -5.53
C LEU A 392 -6.76 -5.46 -5.36
N PRO A 393 -7.87 -4.90 -5.90
CA PRO A 393 -9.18 -5.51 -5.77
C PRO A 393 -9.29 -6.88 -6.46
N LEU A 394 -8.80 -7.00 -7.70
CA LEU A 394 -8.91 -8.23 -8.48
C LEU A 394 -8.05 -9.37 -7.89
N GLY A 395 -6.87 -9.04 -7.39
CA GLY A 395 -6.03 -10.01 -6.70
C GLY A 395 -6.64 -10.47 -5.38
N SER A 396 -7.18 -9.54 -4.57
CA SER A 396 -7.90 -9.85 -3.34
C SER A 396 -9.10 -10.76 -3.61
N LEU A 397 -9.90 -10.45 -4.64
CA LEU A 397 -10.98 -11.30 -5.11
C LEU A 397 -10.46 -12.69 -5.51
N GLY A 398 -9.35 -12.73 -6.23
CA GLY A 398 -8.70 -13.97 -6.64
C GLY A 398 -8.31 -14.86 -5.46
N TYR A 399 -7.65 -14.30 -4.44
CA TYR A 399 -7.27 -15.05 -3.23
C TYR A 399 -8.48 -15.58 -2.46
N LEU A 400 -9.54 -14.77 -2.28
CA LEU A 400 -10.76 -15.20 -1.60
C LEU A 400 -11.46 -16.33 -2.34
N LEU A 401 -11.63 -16.19 -3.66
CA LEU A 401 -12.23 -17.25 -4.48
C LEU A 401 -11.36 -18.52 -4.45
N PHE A 402 -10.04 -18.39 -4.52
CA PHE A 402 -9.12 -19.53 -4.44
C PHE A 402 -9.23 -20.28 -3.12
N CYS A 403 -9.31 -19.58 -2.00
CA CYS A 403 -9.45 -20.17 -0.66
C CYS A 403 -10.82 -20.78 -0.39
N THR A 404 -11.87 -20.37 -1.12
CA THR A 404 -13.25 -20.76 -0.80
C THR A 404 -13.90 -21.70 -1.80
N ARG A 405 -13.47 -21.71 -3.09
CA ARG A 405 -14.08 -22.54 -4.15
C ARG A 405 -13.53 -23.96 -4.14
N LYS A 406 -14.39 -24.95 -4.50
CA LYS A 406 -14.04 -26.38 -4.56
C LYS A 406 -12.98 -26.70 -5.62
N ASN A 407 -12.91 -25.92 -6.69
CA ASN A 407 -11.89 -26.04 -7.75
C ASN A 407 -10.62 -25.23 -7.48
N GLY A 408 -10.55 -24.51 -6.33
CA GLY A 408 -9.36 -23.88 -5.77
C GLY A 408 -8.76 -24.72 -4.65
N TRP A 409 -8.12 -24.07 -3.69
CA TRP A 409 -7.61 -24.73 -2.49
C TRP A 409 -8.75 -25.25 -1.60
N GLY A 410 -9.85 -24.52 -1.55
CA GLY A 410 -11.08 -24.89 -0.86
C GLY A 410 -11.10 -24.48 0.60
N TRP A 411 -12.34 -24.27 1.11
CA TRP A 411 -12.56 -23.75 2.47
C TRP A 411 -11.96 -24.63 3.57
N ASP A 412 -12.07 -25.94 3.46
CA ASP A 412 -11.66 -26.85 4.54
C ASP A 412 -10.12 -26.85 4.70
N ASN A 413 -9.39 -26.83 3.60
CA ASN A 413 -7.93 -26.69 3.62
C ASN A 413 -7.51 -25.30 4.12
N PHE A 414 -8.17 -24.24 3.65
CA PHE A 414 -7.94 -22.88 4.09
C PHE A 414 -8.13 -22.71 5.59
N ILE A 415 -9.28 -23.14 6.14
CA ILE A 415 -9.57 -22.96 7.56
C ILE A 415 -8.68 -23.84 8.46
N ALA A 416 -8.30 -25.03 7.99
CA ALA A 416 -7.35 -25.88 8.69
C ALA A 416 -5.97 -25.22 8.78
N GLU A 417 -5.50 -24.63 7.68
CA GLU A 417 -4.22 -23.89 7.64
C GLU A 417 -4.26 -22.65 8.53
N VAL A 418 -5.28 -21.79 8.38
CA VAL A 418 -5.41 -20.55 9.16
C VAL A 418 -5.42 -20.83 10.66
N ASN A 419 -6.12 -21.87 11.07
CA ASN A 419 -6.31 -22.23 12.47
C ASN A 419 -5.22 -23.18 13.01
N ALA A 420 -4.22 -23.51 12.24
CA ALA A 420 -3.07 -24.26 12.72
C ALA A 420 -2.28 -23.46 13.78
N GLY A 421 -1.73 -24.16 14.78
CA GLY A 421 -0.96 -23.55 15.89
C GLY A 421 -1.82 -22.93 16.98
N THR A 422 -1.18 -22.17 17.85
CA THR A 422 -1.81 -21.50 19.00
C THR A 422 -2.24 -20.08 18.68
N GLY A 423 -3.23 -19.53 19.39
CA GLY A 423 -3.68 -18.15 19.28
C GLY A 423 -5.12 -18.01 18.74
N MET A 424 -5.46 -16.80 18.30
CA MET A 424 -6.82 -16.46 17.82
C MET A 424 -7.19 -17.28 16.60
N LYS A 425 -8.34 -17.95 16.64
CA LYS A 425 -8.85 -18.78 15.55
C LYS A 425 -9.79 -17.98 14.66
N PHE A 426 -9.72 -18.27 13.35
CA PHE A 426 -10.67 -17.72 12.38
C PHE A 426 -12.02 -18.43 12.53
N PRO A 427 -13.14 -17.70 12.67
CA PRO A 427 -14.44 -18.30 12.89
C PRO A 427 -14.93 -19.07 11.67
N LYS A 428 -15.29 -20.35 11.85
CA LYS A 428 -15.79 -21.19 10.74
C LYS A 428 -17.14 -20.72 10.19
N CYS A 429 -17.96 -20.02 11.00
CA CYS A 429 -19.25 -19.47 10.59
C CYS A 429 -19.14 -18.39 9.51
N LEU A 430 -17.97 -17.74 9.35
CA LEU A 430 -17.73 -16.72 8.33
C LEU A 430 -17.59 -17.30 6.91
N LYS A 431 -17.72 -18.60 6.69
CA LYS A 431 -17.57 -19.25 5.38
C LYS A 431 -18.35 -18.53 4.27
N ASN A 432 -19.65 -18.34 4.44
CA ASN A 432 -20.49 -17.72 3.42
C ASN A 432 -20.16 -16.24 3.22
N TYR A 433 -19.79 -15.55 4.28
CA TYR A 433 -19.36 -14.15 4.21
C TYR A 433 -18.06 -14.00 3.39
N VAL A 434 -17.06 -14.84 3.66
CA VAL A 434 -15.77 -14.83 2.93
C VAL A 434 -15.93 -15.33 1.49
N ALA A 435 -16.82 -16.31 1.26
CA ALA A 435 -17.02 -16.91 -0.05
C ALA A 435 -17.89 -16.08 -1.01
N TYR A 436 -18.79 -15.26 -0.48
CA TYR A 436 -19.78 -14.52 -1.27
C TYR A 436 -19.89 -13.05 -0.87
N GLY A 437 -19.97 -12.74 0.43
CA GLY A 437 -20.18 -11.39 0.93
C GLY A 437 -19.02 -10.45 0.54
N ILE A 438 -17.79 -10.78 0.94
CA ILE A 438 -16.62 -9.97 0.61
C ILE A 438 -16.39 -9.88 -0.92
N PRO A 439 -16.45 -10.96 -1.71
CA PRO A 439 -16.38 -10.89 -3.16
C PRO A 439 -17.37 -9.92 -3.80
N VAL A 440 -18.64 -9.91 -3.38
CA VAL A 440 -19.64 -8.96 -3.89
C VAL A 440 -19.25 -7.53 -3.56
N ILE A 441 -18.83 -7.26 -2.33
CA ILE A 441 -18.38 -5.92 -1.92
C ILE A 441 -17.20 -5.45 -2.77
N ILE A 442 -16.19 -6.32 -2.99
CA ILE A 442 -15.03 -6.01 -3.83
C ILE A 442 -15.45 -5.67 -5.27
N ILE A 443 -16.38 -6.45 -5.86
CA ILE A 443 -16.86 -6.21 -7.22
C ILE A 443 -17.58 -4.86 -7.30
N VAL A 444 -18.42 -4.54 -6.31
CA VAL A 444 -19.13 -3.24 -6.27
C VAL A 444 -18.13 -2.08 -6.20
N ILE A 445 -17.12 -2.17 -5.31
CA ILE A 445 -16.07 -1.14 -5.18
C ILE A 445 -15.30 -1.00 -6.51
N TYR A 446 -14.91 -2.13 -7.10
CA TYR A 446 -14.16 -2.17 -8.34
C TYR A 446 -14.91 -1.46 -9.48
N LEU A 447 -16.19 -1.80 -9.69
CA LEU A 447 -17.00 -1.21 -10.74
C LEU A 447 -17.33 0.28 -10.45
N LYS A 448 -17.58 0.62 -9.17
CA LYS A 448 -17.80 2.01 -8.78
C LYS A 448 -16.54 2.85 -9.00
N GLY A 449 -15.35 2.34 -8.71
CA GLY A 449 -14.08 3.04 -8.97
C GLY A 449 -13.90 3.42 -10.45
N TYR A 450 -14.30 2.53 -11.36
CA TYR A 450 -14.31 2.83 -12.78
C TYR A 450 -15.37 3.89 -13.15
N TYR A 451 -16.58 3.73 -12.63
CA TYR A 451 -17.65 4.70 -12.88
C TYR A 451 -17.23 6.11 -12.42
N ASP A 452 -16.76 6.24 -11.18
CA ASP A 452 -16.39 7.54 -10.61
C ASP A 452 -15.23 8.20 -11.39
N LYS A 453 -14.26 7.39 -11.84
CA LYS A 453 -13.09 7.91 -12.59
C LYS A 453 -13.45 8.38 -14.00
N PHE A 454 -14.40 7.72 -14.68
CA PHE A 454 -14.64 7.92 -16.11
C PHE A 454 -16.00 8.53 -16.44
N ALA A 455 -16.91 8.71 -15.48
CA ALA A 455 -18.24 9.29 -15.72
C ALA A 455 -18.17 10.71 -16.30
N GLY A 456 -17.15 11.50 -15.93
CA GLY A 456 -16.92 12.85 -16.44
C GLY A 456 -16.38 12.92 -17.87
N LEU A 457 -15.87 11.81 -18.44
CA LEU A 457 -15.27 11.80 -19.79
C LEU A 457 -16.28 11.54 -20.93
N GLY A 458 -17.58 11.46 -20.60
CA GLY A 458 -18.65 11.20 -21.55
C GLY A 458 -19.01 9.71 -21.69
N THR A 459 -20.22 9.45 -22.24
CA THR A 459 -20.83 8.10 -22.24
C THR A 459 -20.04 7.06 -23.03
N ALA A 460 -19.45 7.43 -24.15
CA ALA A 460 -18.67 6.51 -24.98
C ALA A 460 -17.36 6.07 -24.29
N ALA A 461 -16.64 7.01 -23.67
CA ALA A 461 -15.45 6.72 -22.90
C ALA A 461 -15.75 5.85 -21.67
N LEU A 462 -16.81 6.21 -20.92
CA LEU A 462 -17.27 5.41 -19.79
C LEU A 462 -17.63 3.98 -20.21
N ALA A 463 -18.38 3.80 -21.29
CA ALA A 463 -18.73 2.47 -21.79
C ALA A 463 -17.49 1.65 -22.18
N GLY A 464 -16.52 2.27 -22.87
CA GLY A 464 -15.25 1.62 -23.22
C GLY A 464 -14.48 1.14 -21.98
N TRP A 465 -14.31 2.00 -20.98
CA TRP A 465 -13.61 1.65 -19.75
C TRP A 465 -14.36 0.62 -18.88
N MET A 466 -15.70 0.68 -18.86
CA MET A 466 -16.51 -0.34 -18.19
C MET A 466 -16.37 -1.72 -18.86
N ILE A 467 -16.23 -1.78 -20.20
CA ILE A 467 -15.92 -3.05 -20.90
C ILE A 467 -14.56 -3.58 -20.46
N VAL A 468 -13.53 -2.71 -20.37
CA VAL A 468 -12.21 -3.11 -19.85
C VAL A 468 -12.33 -3.69 -18.44
N ALA A 469 -13.07 -3.01 -17.55
CA ALA A 469 -13.31 -3.50 -16.19
C ALA A 469 -13.96 -4.89 -16.18
N LEU A 470 -14.99 -5.10 -16.99
CA LEU A 470 -15.69 -6.38 -17.09
C LEU A 470 -14.81 -7.50 -17.66
N VAL A 471 -13.94 -7.19 -18.64
CA VAL A 471 -12.98 -8.15 -19.20
C VAL A 471 -11.97 -8.60 -18.13
N LEU A 472 -11.40 -7.65 -17.37
CA LEU A 472 -10.45 -7.96 -16.29
C LEU A 472 -11.12 -8.76 -15.16
N LEU A 473 -12.32 -8.38 -14.76
CA LEU A 473 -13.12 -9.14 -13.80
C LEU A 473 -13.45 -10.55 -14.33
N GLY A 474 -13.83 -10.65 -15.61
CA GLY A 474 -14.08 -11.91 -16.30
C GLY A 474 -12.86 -12.83 -16.31
N PHE A 475 -11.65 -12.28 -16.41
CA PHE A 475 -10.40 -13.05 -16.31
C PHE A 475 -10.28 -13.73 -14.93
N VAL A 476 -10.57 -13.04 -13.83
CA VAL A 476 -10.53 -13.64 -12.48
C VAL A 476 -11.56 -14.76 -12.35
N PHE A 477 -12.79 -14.53 -12.84
CA PHE A 477 -13.83 -15.59 -12.85
C PHE A 477 -13.49 -16.76 -13.76
N TYR A 478 -12.87 -16.49 -14.93
CA TYR A 478 -12.34 -17.56 -15.78
C TYR A 478 -11.31 -18.40 -15.02
N CYS A 479 -10.35 -17.81 -14.35
CA CYS A 479 -9.40 -18.54 -13.51
C CYS A 479 -10.11 -19.39 -12.44
N ALA A 480 -11.19 -18.84 -11.84
CA ALA A 480 -11.97 -19.51 -10.78
C ALA A 480 -12.86 -20.64 -11.28
N THR A 481 -13.21 -20.70 -12.56
CA THR A 481 -14.17 -21.68 -13.10
C THR A 481 -13.57 -22.65 -14.10
N ALA A 482 -12.48 -22.25 -14.78
CA ALA A 482 -11.87 -23.06 -15.82
C ALA A 482 -11.35 -24.41 -15.31
N LYS A 483 -11.74 -25.49 -16.00
CA LYS A 483 -11.20 -26.84 -15.80
C LYS A 483 -10.52 -27.27 -17.10
N LYS A 484 -9.23 -27.53 -17.07
CA LYS A 484 -8.55 -28.20 -18.16
C LYS A 484 -8.79 -29.72 -18.05
N LYS A 485 -9.21 -30.38 -19.13
CA LYS A 485 -9.22 -31.85 -19.18
C LYS A 485 -7.77 -32.31 -18.90
N VAL A 486 -7.59 -33.01 -17.79
CA VAL A 486 -6.33 -33.71 -17.54
C VAL A 486 -6.26 -34.80 -18.61
N LYS A 487 -5.32 -34.71 -19.54
CA LYS A 487 -4.99 -35.84 -20.41
C LYS A 487 -4.47 -36.93 -19.46
N GLN A 488 -5.24 -38.01 -19.38
CA GLN A 488 -4.82 -39.25 -18.73
C GLN A 488 -3.60 -39.81 -19.41
#